data_fb6e8b64dd936d9cdf367bc64fc60c0f
#
_entry.id   fb6e8b64dd936d9cdf367bc64fc60c0f
#
_cell.length_a   1.000
_cell.length_b   1.000
_cell.length_c   1.000
_cell.angle_alpha   90.00
_cell.angle_beta   90.00
_cell.angle_gamma   90.00
#
_symmetry.space_group_name_H-M   'P 1'
#
loop_
_entity.id
_entity.type
_entity.pdbx_description
1 polymer ?
#
loop_
_entity_poly.entity_id
_entity_poly.type
_entity_poly.pdbx_seq_one_letter_code
_entity_poly.pdbx_strand_id
1 'polypeptide(L)'
;MDFVVLEAGSAVAAAIDEWRHVKLFSPWRYDIDSAARRLLEQTGWVEPDLGKLPTGGELIDAYLAPLAKTPQLNDRIRYGAQVAAVTRVGFDRIRTPGREQAPFLVRLADGTEILASAVIDAAGTWRKPNVLGGSGIPARGEAELDGHITRALPDVLGRDRERFAGRRTAVVGAGHSAATTLLDLGELAAQVPGTEIAWVVRGTDQARTYGGGEADELPARGALGSRLKQLVQSGRVELVSSFRIESASLKNGQVELVAGERRVTADTVVNSTGFRPDHDIVAELRLDLDPILGSTRALAPLIDPNQHSCGTVPPHGVDELAHPEPGYYAVGAKSYGRAPTFLLATGYEQARSVVAALAGDWAAARDVQLDLPETGVCSSNLAYGDSSDETAGGCCGSAPQAVEVTTGRGLATGISGGLLTVIDQPTTTQSSCCG
;
A
#
# COMPACT_ATOMS: atom_id res chain seq x y z
N MET A 1 -2.07 -11.29 29.46
CA MET A 1 -1.83 -12.01 28.19
C MET A 1 -0.33 -12.11 27.99
N ASP A 2 0.20 -13.28 27.67
CA ASP A 2 1.61 -13.44 27.29
C ASP A 2 1.73 -13.32 25.77
N PHE A 3 2.83 -12.70 25.28
CA PHE A 3 3.02 -12.46 23.85
C PHE A 3 4.51 -12.42 23.49
N VAL A 4 4.79 -12.64 22.21
CA VAL A 4 6.08 -12.42 21.57
C VAL A 4 5.88 -11.63 20.28
N VAL A 5 6.78 -10.68 20.03
CA VAL A 5 6.86 -9.95 18.76
C VAL A 5 7.97 -10.59 17.91
N LEU A 6 7.65 -10.94 16.68
CA LEU A 6 8.58 -11.52 15.71
C LEU A 6 8.92 -10.44 14.66
N GLU A 7 10.16 -9.95 14.69
CA GLU A 7 10.69 -8.99 13.72
C GLU A 7 11.64 -9.72 12.77
N ALA A 8 11.37 -9.62 11.48
CA ALA A 8 12.20 -10.27 10.46
C ALA A 8 13.59 -9.63 10.31
N GLY A 9 13.69 -8.34 10.61
CA GLY A 9 14.95 -7.60 10.58
C GLY A 9 15.84 -7.85 11.81
N SER A 10 17.07 -7.38 11.75
CA SER A 10 18.03 -7.47 12.85
C SER A 10 17.82 -6.41 13.94
N ALA A 11 16.92 -5.45 13.70
CA ALA A 11 16.58 -4.37 14.62
C ALA A 11 15.11 -3.99 14.47
N VAL A 12 14.57 -3.24 15.44
CA VAL A 12 13.21 -2.72 15.41
C VAL A 12 13.01 -1.85 14.18
N ALA A 13 11.83 -1.98 13.54
CA ALA A 13 11.40 -1.18 12.40
C ALA A 13 12.33 -1.26 11.18
N ALA A 14 12.93 -2.41 10.89
CA ALA A 14 13.87 -2.61 9.79
C ALA A 14 13.30 -2.19 8.41
N ALA A 15 11.99 -2.31 8.20
CA ALA A 15 11.34 -1.82 6.99
C ALA A 15 11.32 -0.29 6.88
N ILE A 16 11.20 0.42 8.01
CA ILE A 16 11.23 1.89 8.06
C ILE A 16 12.67 2.39 7.85
N ASP A 17 13.66 1.65 8.35
CA ASP A 17 15.07 1.99 8.18
C ASP A 17 15.51 2.06 6.71
N GLU A 18 14.88 1.30 5.83
CA GLU A 18 15.15 1.37 4.38
C GLU A 18 14.84 2.74 3.77
N TRP A 19 13.88 3.49 4.36
CA TRP A 19 13.48 4.83 3.94
C TRP A 19 13.61 5.85 5.08
N ARG A 20 14.58 5.67 5.96
CA ARG A 20 14.81 6.51 7.15
C ARG A 20 15.01 8.01 6.87
N HIS A 21 15.47 8.35 5.66
CA HIS A 21 15.68 9.73 5.20
C HIS A 21 14.36 10.46 4.87
N VAL A 22 13.28 9.72 4.64
CA VAL A 22 12.00 10.28 4.20
C VAL A 22 11.26 10.94 5.35
N LYS A 23 10.82 12.18 5.12
CA LYS A 23 9.99 12.92 6.08
C LYS A 23 8.53 12.48 5.99
N LEU A 24 7.91 12.22 7.14
CA LEU A 24 6.49 11.89 7.24
C LEU A 24 5.63 13.14 6.97
N PHE A 25 4.36 12.92 6.65
CA PHE A 25 3.39 14.01 6.47
C PHE A 25 2.64 14.36 7.75
N SER A 26 2.59 13.41 8.70
CA SER A 26 1.99 13.57 10.01
C SER A 26 2.99 14.12 11.01
N PRO A 27 2.62 15.10 11.82
CA PRO A 27 3.42 15.53 12.95
C PRO A 27 3.39 14.49 14.08
N TRP A 28 4.41 14.52 14.94
CA TRP A 28 4.62 13.60 16.05
C TRP A 28 3.38 13.28 16.88
N ARG A 29 2.48 14.25 17.08
CA ARG A 29 1.24 14.03 17.85
C ARG A 29 0.35 12.91 17.29
N TYR A 30 0.46 12.58 16.00
CA TYR A 30 -0.29 11.49 15.36
C TYR A 30 0.55 10.23 15.16
N ASP A 31 1.86 10.31 15.42
CA ASP A 31 2.80 9.22 15.20
C ASP A 31 3.17 8.50 16.50
N ILE A 32 2.80 9.05 17.67
CA ILE A 32 3.03 8.46 18.99
C ILE A 32 1.72 7.91 19.55
N ASP A 33 1.68 6.60 19.79
CA ASP A 33 0.56 5.95 20.46
C ASP A 33 0.50 6.29 21.95
N SER A 34 -0.71 6.46 22.48
CA SER A 34 -0.91 6.87 23.87
C SER A 34 -0.47 5.81 24.90
N ALA A 35 -0.60 4.50 24.60
CA ALA A 35 -0.15 3.45 25.48
C ALA A 35 1.38 3.34 25.44
N ALA A 36 1.98 3.46 24.26
CA ALA A 36 3.42 3.50 24.10
C ALA A 36 4.05 4.70 24.85
N ARG A 37 3.43 5.89 24.74
CA ARG A 37 3.83 7.08 25.50
C ARG A 37 3.90 6.80 27.00
N ARG A 38 2.85 6.20 27.60
CA ARG A 38 2.81 5.84 29.02
C ARG A 38 3.93 4.88 29.45
N LEU A 39 4.35 3.98 28.56
CA LEU A 39 5.51 3.09 28.84
C LEU A 39 6.82 3.88 28.81
N LEU A 40 6.98 4.75 27.83
CA LEU A 40 8.19 5.55 27.63
C LEU A 40 8.40 6.59 28.76
N GLU A 41 7.34 7.24 29.24
CA GLU A 41 7.39 8.20 30.36
C GLU A 41 8.02 7.60 31.61
N GLN A 42 7.90 6.28 31.81
CA GLN A 42 8.50 5.56 32.95
C GLN A 42 10.02 5.35 32.83
N THR A 43 10.60 5.64 31.66
CA THR A 43 12.02 5.38 31.35
C THR A 43 12.89 6.65 31.33
N GLY A 44 12.31 7.81 31.59
CA GLY A 44 13.01 9.10 31.41
C GLY A 44 13.11 9.53 29.95
N TRP A 45 12.32 8.94 29.08
CA TRP A 45 12.24 9.33 27.66
C TRP A 45 11.81 10.80 27.51
N VAL A 46 12.46 11.48 26.56
CA VAL A 46 12.13 12.87 26.23
C VAL A 46 11.21 12.88 25.02
N GLU A 47 9.99 13.35 25.21
CA GLU A 47 9.02 13.46 24.13
C GLU A 47 9.46 14.46 23.07
N PRO A 48 9.42 14.11 21.78
CA PRO A 48 9.69 15.06 20.72
C PRO A 48 8.67 16.20 20.67
N ASP A 49 9.03 17.30 20.00
CA ASP A 49 8.09 18.38 19.73
C ASP A 49 6.93 17.88 18.86
N LEU A 50 5.74 17.81 19.47
CA LEU A 50 4.53 17.23 18.87
C LEU A 50 4.06 17.92 17.58
N GLY A 51 4.50 19.14 17.33
CA GLY A 51 4.18 19.90 16.11
C GLY A 51 5.12 19.61 14.93
N LYS A 52 6.28 18.99 15.16
CA LYS A 52 7.27 18.70 14.11
C LYS A 52 6.91 17.42 13.34
N LEU A 53 7.36 17.42 12.09
CA LEU A 53 7.26 16.26 11.19
C LEU A 53 8.54 15.43 11.31
N PRO A 54 8.49 14.17 11.79
CA PRO A 54 9.66 13.32 11.85
C PRO A 54 10.06 12.81 10.47
N THR A 55 11.33 12.41 10.35
CA THR A 55 11.77 11.45 9.34
C THR A 55 11.54 10.04 9.82
N GLY A 56 11.62 9.04 8.90
CA GLY A 56 11.59 7.62 9.30
C GLY A 56 12.70 7.27 10.30
N GLY A 57 13.90 7.87 10.15
CA GLY A 57 15.00 7.71 11.08
C GLY A 57 14.70 8.28 12.47
N GLU A 58 14.16 9.51 12.54
CA GLU A 58 13.72 10.10 13.80
C GLU A 58 12.62 9.30 14.47
N LEU A 59 11.66 8.74 13.68
CA LEU A 59 10.63 7.84 14.21
C LEU A 59 11.24 6.60 14.87
N ILE A 60 12.28 6.03 14.28
CA ILE A 60 13.01 4.90 14.86
C ILE A 60 13.78 5.37 16.11
N ASP A 61 14.65 6.35 15.96
CA ASP A 61 15.65 6.68 16.96
C ASP A 61 15.05 7.35 18.20
N ALA A 62 14.03 8.21 18.03
CA ALA A 62 13.40 8.95 19.11
C ALA A 62 12.18 8.25 19.74
N TYR A 63 11.58 7.26 19.05
CA TYR A 63 10.35 6.64 19.54
C TYR A 63 10.41 5.10 19.55
N LEU A 64 10.56 4.43 18.38
CA LEU A 64 10.40 2.99 18.30
C LEU A 64 11.55 2.22 19.00
N ALA A 65 12.80 2.68 18.87
CA ALA A 65 13.94 2.05 19.51
C ALA A 65 13.95 2.24 21.04
N PRO A 66 13.63 3.42 21.60
CA PRO A 66 13.38 3.56 23.03
C PRO A 66 12.23 2.68 23.52
N LEU A 67 11.11 2.62 22.78
CA LEU A 67 9.95 1.79 23.12
C LEU A 67 10.32 0.31 23.20
N ALA A 68 11.04 -0.21 22.22
CA ALA A 68 11.48 -1.61 22.17
C ALA A 68 12.39 -2.00 23.35
N LYS A 69 13.09 -1.02 23.96
CA LYS A 69 13.97 -1.23 25.12
C LYS A 69 13.25 -1.12 26.46
N THR A 70 11.96 -0.82 26.49
CA THR A 70 11.21 -0.78 27.75
C THR A 70 11.18 -2.15 28.39
N PRO A 71 11.15 -2.26 29.74
CA PRO A 71 11.11 -3.56 30.43
C PRO A 71 9.95 -4.46 30.01
N GLN A 72 8.85 -3.87 29.54
CA GLN A 72 7.66 -4.59 29.11
C GLN A 72 7.84 -5.27 27.74
N LEU A 73 8.78 -4.78 26.90
CA LEU A 73 8.94 -5.23 25.50
C LEU A 73 10.30 -5.89 25.23
N ASN A 74 11.37 -5.47 25.90
CA ASN A 74 12.75 -5.85 25.57
C ASN A 74 12.95 -7.37 25.41
N ASP A 75 12.44 -8.16 26.36
CA ASP A 75 12.59 -9.62 26.37
C ASP A 75 11.52 -10.34 25.54
N ARG A 76 10.60 -9.59 24.93
CA ARG A 76 9.47 -10.14 24.17
C ARG A 76 9.63 -9.96 22.64
N ILE A 77 10.67 -9.27 22.21
CA ILE A 77 10.96 -9.06 20.78
C ILE A 77 12.06 -10.03 20.35
N ARG A 78 11.78 -10.83 19.32
CA ARG A 78 12.76 -11.70 18.66
C ARG A 78 13.10 -11.11 17.30
N TYR A 79 14.34 -10.68 17.14
CA TYR A 79 14.90 -10.17 15.89
C TYR A 79 15.41 -11.31 15.00
N GLY A 80 15.49 -11.08 13.70
CA GLY A 80 15.87 -12.09 12.71
C GLY A 80 14.84 -13.23 12.60
N ALA A 81 13.65 -13.04 13.14
CA ALA A 81 12.60 -14.06 13.24
C ALA A 81 11.60 -13.94 12.06
N GLN A 82 12.09 -14.20 10.85
CA GLN A 82 11.25 -14.15 9.65
C GLN A 82 10.21 -15.28 9.67
N VAL A 83 8.93 -14.92 9.69
CA VAL A 83 7.83 -15.88 9.59
C VAL A 83 7.71 -16.36 8.15
N ALA A 84 7.75 -17.68 7.95
CA ALA A 84 7.62 -18.33 6.66
C ALA A 84 6.20 -18.86 6.41
N ALA A 85 5.50 -19.32 7.47
CA ALA A 85 4.14 -19.82 7.35
C ALA A 85 3.39 -19.71 8.68
N VAL A 86 2.07 -19.54 8.58
CA VAL A 86 1.13 -19.63 9.71
C VAL A 86 -0.01 -20.55 9.31
N THR A 87 -0.31 -21.52 10.16
CA THR A 87 -1.42 -22.48 9.97
C THR A 87 -1.99 -22.91 11.32
N ARG A 88 -2.91 -23.87 11.32
CA ARG A 88 -3.37 -24.56 12.55
C ARG A 88 -2.68 -25.91 12.69
N VAL A 89 -2.29 -26.26 13.92
CA VAL A 89 -1.63 -27.55 14.19
C VAL A 89 -2.52 -28.72 13.76
N GLY A 90 -2.00 -29.52 12.82
CA GLY A 90 -2.68 -30.74 12.35
C GLY A 90 -3.86 -30.48 11.36
N PHE A 91 -3.99 -29.28 10.86
CA PHE A 91 -5.07 -28.91 9.92
C PHE A 91 -4.53 -28.22 8.68
N ASP A 92 -4.89 -28.75 7.52
CA ASP A 92 -4.87 -28.00 6.29
C ASP A 92 -6.13 -27.11 6.18
N ARG A 93 -6.20 -26.31 5.12
CA ARG A 93 -7.30 -25.35 4.90
C ARG A 93 -8.68 -26.04 4.76
N ILE A 94 -8.74 -27.28 4.30
CA ILE A 94 -9.98 -28.00 3.98
C ILE A 94 -10.62 -28.59 5.24
N ARG A 95 -9.81 -29.12 6.15
CA ARG A 95 -10.28 -29.86 7.32
C ARG A 95 -10.93 -28.95 8.36
N THR A 96 -12.22 -29.17 8.66
CA THR A 96 -13.02 -28.32 9.55
C THR A 96 -13.18 -28.84 10.99
N PRO A 97 -13.58 -30.12 11.23
CA PRO A 97 -13.89 -30.54 12.59
C PRO A 97 -12.69 -30.43 13.53
N GLY A 98 -12.82 -29.61 14.59
CA GLY A 98 -11.77 -29.40 15.59
C GLY A 98 -10.75 -28.31 15.25
N ARG A 99 -10.85 -27.66 14.09
CA ARG A 99 -9.89 -26.64 13.64
C ARG A 99 -9.81 -25.42 14.55
N GLU A 100 -10.95 -24.90 14.98
CA GLU A 100 -11.02 -23.68 15.78
C GLU A 100 -10.40 -23.84 17.19
N GLN A 101 -10.34 -25.07 17.71
CA GLN A 101 -9.73 -25.40 19.00
C GLN A 101 -8.21 -25.64 18.89
N ALA A 102 -7.71 -25.90 17.67
CA ALA A 102 -6.27 -26.11 17.47
C ALA A 102 -5.51 -24.80 17.59
N PRO A 103 -4.33 -24.79 18.24
CA PRO A 103 -3.50 -23.60 18.27
C PRO A 103 -2.95 -23.25 16.89
N PHE A 104 -2.58 -22.01 16.68
CA PHE A 104 -1.79 -21.62 15.53
C PHE A 104 -0.40 -22.23 15.62
N LEU A 105 0.14 -22.62 14.49
CA LEU A 105 1.52 -22.99 14.27
C LEU A 105 2.17 -21.89 13.42
N VAL A 106 3.09 -21.14 14.03
CA VAL A 106 3.91 -20.14 13.35
C VAL A 106 5.27 -20.74 13.08
N ARG A 107 5.63 -20.91 11.79
CA ARG A 107 6.93 -21.44 11.38
C ARG A 107 7.81 -20.30 10.89
N LEU A 108 9.02 -20.23 11.42
CA LEU A 108 10.05 -19.31 11.00
C LEU A 108 10.85 -19.89 9.82
N ALA A 109 11.57 -19.02 9.11
CA ALA A 109 12.40 -19.41 7.94
C ALA A 109 13.54 -20.36 8.31
N ASP A 110 14.01 -20.35 9.57
CA ASP A 110 15.02 -21.27 10.10
C ASP A 110 14.46 -22.64 10.53
N GLY A 111 13.15 -22.84 10.35
CA GLY A 111 12.43 -24.06 10.75
C GLY A 111 11.93 -24.07 12.18
N THR A 112 12.21 -23.04 12.99
CA THR A 112 11.66 -22.91 14.36
C THR A 112 10.14 -22.81 14.32
N GLU A 113 9.45 -23.50 15.22
CA GLU A 113 7.99 -23.50 15.33
C GLU A 113 7.56 -22.91 16.68
N ILE A 114 6.54 -22.06 16.62
CA ILE A 114 5.94 -21.40 17.77
C ILE A 114 4.44 -21.69 17.78
N LEU A 115 3.91 -22.10 18.94
CA LEU A 115 2.47 -22.28 19.12
C LEU A 115 1.87 -21.02 19.72
N ALA A 116 0.73 -20.60 19.20
CA ALA A 116 0.02 -19.42 19.68
C ALA A 116 -1.50 -19.64 19.67
N SER A 117 -2.20 -19.04 20.62
CA SER A 117 -3.68 -19.01 20.66
C SER A 117 -4.25 -17.96 19.68
N ALA A 118 -3.48 -16.91 19.39
CA ALA A 118 -3.84 -15.88 18.44
C ALA A 118 -2.61 -15.36 17.67
N VAL A 119 -2.82 -14.80 16.49
CA VAL A 119 -1.80 -14.18 15.65
C VAL A 119 -2.28 -12.82 15.17
N ILE A 120 -1.48 -11.79 15.44
CA ILE A 120 -1.68 -10.45 14.89
C ILE A 120 -0.59 -10.22 13.85
N ASP A 121 -0.97 -10.11 12.58
CA ASP A 121 -0.07 -9.88 11.47
C ASP A 121 0.05 -8.38 11.18
N ALA A 122 1.12 -7.78 11.65
CA ALA A 122 1.49 -6.38 11.44
C ALA A 122 2.64 -6.21 10.44
N ALA A 123 2.87 -7.19 9.55
CA ALA A 123 4.02 -7.23 8.64
C ALA A 123 4.03 -6.13 7.58
N GLY A 124 2.94 -5.37 7.43
CA GLY A 124 2.82 -4.29 6.46
C GLY A 124 2.82 -4.78 5.01
N THR A 125 3.18 -3.88 4.09
CA THR A 125 3.19 -4.15 2.64
C THR A 125 4.54 -3.88 1.97
N TRP A 126 5.50 -3.29 2.68
CA TRP A 126 6.77 -2.81 2.14
C TRP A 126 7.58 -3.89 1.41
N ARG A 127 7.51 -5.13 1.86
CA ARG A 127 8.27 -6.25 1.28
C ARG A 127 7.71 -6.76 -0.05
N LYS A 128 6.47 -6.38 -0.43
CA LYS A 128 5.83 -6.83 -1.67
C LYS A 128 5.43 -5.64 -2.56
N PRO A 129 6.40 -5.05 -3.29
CA PRO A 129 6.11 -3.96 -4.22
C PRO A 129 5.22 -4.44 -5.38
N ASN A 130 4.47 -3.50 -5.95
CA ASN A 130 3.80 -3.74 -7.22
C ASN A 130 4.83 -3.81 -8.36
N VAL A 131 4.41 -4.41 -9.45
CA VAL A 131 5.21 -4.54 -10.68
C VAL A 131 5.15 -3.26 -11.53
N LEU A 132 6.07 -3.11 -12.49
CA LEU A 132 6.06 -1.99 -13.44
C LEU A 132 4.96 -2.11 -14.49
N GLY A 133 4.58 -3.35 -14.83
CA GLY A 133 3.61 -3.62 -15.88
C GLY A 133 2.27 -2.92 -15.67
N GLY A 134 1.79 -2.20 -16.68
CA GLY A 134 0.59 -1.35 -16.64
C GLY A 134 -0.71 -2.12 -16.37
N SER A 135 -0.72 -3.42 -16.60
CA SER A 135 -1.87 -4.32 -16.37
C SER A 135 -1.84 -5.05 -15.02
N GLY A 136 -0.89 -4.71 -14.12
CA GLY A 136 -0.80 -5.30 -12.77
C GLY A 136 -0.10 -6.67 -12.72
N ILE A 137 0.43 -7.14 -13.85
CA ILE A 137 1.36 -8.26 -13.98
C ILE A 137 2.74 -7.73 -14.38
N PRO A 138 3.85 -8.46 -14.15
CA PRO A 138 5.18 -8.01 -14.58
C PRO A 138 5.21 -7.66 -16.06
N ALA A 139 5.87 -6.56 -16.41
CA ALA A 139 6.16 -6.27 -17.80
C ALA A 139 7.08 -7.36 -18.39
N ARG A 140 6.94 -7.64 -19.68
CA ARG A 140 7.83 -8.62 -20.33
C ARG A 140 9.29 -8.18 -20.19
N GLY A 141 10.15 -9.04 -19.64
CA GLY A 141 11.55 -8.77 -19.37
C GLY A 141 11.83 -7.98 -18.08
N GLU A 142 10.82 -7.65 -17.28
CA GLU A 142 11.00 -6.90 -16.02
C GLU A 142 11.90 -7.64 -15.02
N ALA A 143 11.74 -8.96 -14.90
CA ALA A 143 12.51 -9.80 -13.98
C ALA A 143 14.02 -9.89 -14.35
N GLU A 144 14.38 -9.58 -15.58
CA GLU A 144 15.75 -9.64 -16.09
C GLU A 144 16.52 -8.33 -15.83
N LEU A 145 15.86 -7.31 -15.28
CA LEU A 145 16.41 -5.98 -15.04
C LEU A 145 16.87 -5.77 -13.60
N ASP A 146 17.16 -6.85 -12.88
CA ASP A 146 17.71 -6.76 -11.53
C ASP A 146 18.97 -5.89 -11.52
N GLY A 147 19.08 -5.00 -10.52
CA GLY A 147 20.15 -4.01 -10.47
C GLY A 147 19.87 -2.70 -11.23
N HIS A 148 19.00 -2.67 -12.22
CA HIS A 148 18.56 -1.45 -12.93
C HIS A 148 17.25 -0.87 -12.42
N ILE A 149 16.44 -1.68 -11.76
CA ILE A 149 15.21 -1.25 -11.08
C ILE A 149 15.49 -1.13 -9.58
N THR A 150 15.19 0.02 -8.99
CA THR A 150 15.24 0.23 -7.55
C THR A 150 13.84 0.32 -6.98
N ARG A 151 13.69 0.02 -5.69
CA ARG A 151 12.45 0.21 -4.96
C ARG A 151 12.09 1.67 -4.83
N ALA A 152 10.87 1.95 -4.42
CA ALA A 152 10.41 3.27 -4.05
C ALA A 152 11.28 3.88 -2.94
N LEU A 153 11.35 5.22 -2.93
CA LEU A 153 12.05 6.01 -1.90
C LEU A 153 13.55 5.68 -1.77
N PRO A 154 14.33 5.65 -2.86
CA PRO A 154 15.79 5.61 -2.74
C PRO A 154 16.30 6.88 -2.08
N ASP A 155 17.41 6.78 -1.36
CA ASP A 155 18.06 7.95 -0.73
C ASP A 155 18.90 8.72 -1.76
N VAL A 156 18.19 9.45 -2.64
CA VAL A 156 18.74 10.15 -3.82
C VAL A 156 19.78 11.21 -3.43
N LEU A 157 19.57 11.89 -2.31
CA LEU A 157 20.46 12.98 -1.87
C LEU A 157 21.58 12.50 -0.93
N GLY A 158 21.44 11.26 -0.41
CA GLY A 158 22.39 10.66 0.53
C GLY A 158 23.05 9.40 -0.04
N ARG A 159 22.75 8.25 0.57
CA ARG A 159 23.41 6.96 0.31
C ARG A 159 23.43 6.55 -1.15
N ASP A 160 22.34 6.77 -1.89
CA ASP A 160 22.18 6.28 -3.26
C ASP A 160 22.56 7.36 -4.31
N ARG A 161 23.12 8.50 -3.90
CA ARG A 161 23.41 9.67 -4.76
C ARG A 161 24.19 9.33 -6.03
N GLU A 162 25.22 8.51 -5.94
CA GLU A 162 26.07 8.15 -7.08
C GLU A 162 25.32 7.36 -8.16
N ARG A 163 24.25 6.70 -7.78
CA ARG A 163 23.39 5.96 -8.71
C ARG A 163 22.63 6.88 -9.67
N PHE A 164 22.33 8.11 -9.22
CA PHE A 164 21.44 9.05 -9.92
C PHE A 164 22.18 10.26 -10.50
N ALA A 165 23.27 10.67 -9.88
CA ALA A 165 24.02 11.87 -10.27
C ALA A 165 24.56 11.79 -11.69
N GLY A 166 24.20 12.78 -12.55
CA GLY A 166 24.62 12.85 -13.94
C GLY A 166 24.01 11.75 -14.84
N ARG A 167 22.91 11.14 -14.44
CA ARG A 167 22.26 10.03 -15.13
C ARG A 167 20.79 10.32 -15.39
N ARG A 168 20.21 9.61 -16.34
CA ARG A 168 18.79 9.66 -16.63
C ARG A 168 18.04 8.64 -15.76
N THR A 169 17.06 9.11 -14.98
CA THR A 169 16.22 8.28 -14.10
C THR A 169 14.78 8.33 -14.54
N ALA A 170 14.14 7.16 -14.69
CA ALA A 170 12.69 7.07 -14.88
C ALA A 170 12.00 6.70 -13.55
N VAL A 171 11.13 7.58 -13.06
CA VAL A 171 10.29 7.30 -11.88
C VAL A 171 8.92 6.83 -12.36
N VAL A 172 8.55 5.59 -12.03
CA VAL A 172 7.29 4.96 -12.46
C VAL A 172 6.31 4.95 -11.30
N GLY A 173 5.20 5.67 -11.45
CA GLY A 173 4.14 5.73 -10.44
C GLY A 173 3.62 7.15 -10.21
N ALA A 174 2.49 7.25 -9.50
CA ALA A 174 1.77 8.51 -9.29
C ALA A 174 1.41 8.76 -7.81
N GLY A 175 2.02 8.01 -6.87
CA GLY A 175 1.81 8.16 -5.43
C GLY A 175 2.81 9.10 -4.76
N HIS A 176 2.68 9.28 -3.44
CA HIS A 176 3.56 10.13 -2.64
C HIS A 176 5.05 9.71 -2.74
N SER A 177 5.33 8.40 -2.80
CA SER A 177 6.70 7.91 -2.97
C SER A 177 7.33 8.38 -4.29
N ALA A 178 6.54 8.42 -5.39
CA ALA A 178 7.01 9.00 -6.65
C ALA A 178 7.25 10.51 -6.52
N ALA A 179 6.33 11.24 -5.87
CA ALA A 179 6.45 12.67 -5.67
C ALA A 179 7.70 13.04 -4.87
N THR A 180 7.96 12.35 -3.76
CA THR A 180 9.17 12.55 -2.95
C THR A 180 10.43 12.28 -3.78
N THR A 181 10.52 11.13 -4.44
CA THR A 181 11.69 10.79 -5.28
C THR A 181 11.92 11.80 -6.41
N LEU A 182 10.85 12.28 -7.06
CA LEU A 182 10.95 13.28 -8.13
C LEU A 182 11.49 14.63 -7.61
N LEU A 183 11.08 15.04 -6.41
CA LEU A 183 11.57 16.27 -5.79
C LEU A 183 13.05 16.15 -5.41
N ASP A 184 13.46 15.02 -4.84
CA ASP A 184 14.86 14.75 -4.48
C ASP A 184 15.74 14.69 -5.73
N LEU A 185 15.26 14.04 -6.81
CA LEU A 185 15.95 14.07 -8.11
C LEU A 185 16.01 15.49 -8.71
N GLY A 186 14.95 16.28 -8.55
CA GLY A 186 14.94 17.68 -8.98
C GLY A 186 15.95 18.54 -8.25
N GLU A 187 16.17 18.29 -6.96
CA GLU A 187 17.22 18.92 -6.15
C GLU A 187 18.61 18.46 -6.60
N LEU A 188 18.78 17.15 -6.81
CA LEU A 188 20.02 16.59 -7.34
C LEU A 188 20.38 17.17 -8.71
N ALA A 189 19.40 17.28 -9.62
CA ALA A 189 19.60 17.85 -10.96
C ALA A 189 20.02 19.33 -10.93
N ALA A 190 19.60 20.09 -9.90
CA ALA A 190 20.05 21.45 -9.70
C ALA A 190 21.53 21.53 -9.26
N GLN A 191 22.04 20.47 -8.63
CA GLN A 191 23.41 20.40 -8.12
C GLN A 191 24.38 19.74 -9.10
N VAL A 192 23.90 18.78 -9.91
CA VAL A 192 24.72 17.94 -10.78
C VAL A 192 24.22 18.01 -12.21
N PRO A 193 24.93 18.71 -13.11
CA PRO A 193 24.61 18.76 -14.54
C PRO A 193 24.55 17.35 -15.17
N GLY A 194 23.65 17.16 -16.12
CA GLY A 194 23.44 15.88 -16.80
C GLY A 194 22.51 14.92 -16.05
N THR A 195 21.99 15.30 -14.87
CA THR A 195 20.92 14.54 -14.21
C THR A 195 19.60 14.83 -14.90
N GLU A 196 19.00 13.82 -15.52
CA GLU A 196 17.73 13.89 -16.25
C GLU A 196 16.65 13.07 -15.58
N ILE A 197 15.40 13.55 -15.63
CA ILE A 197 14.28 12.95 -14.92
C ILE A 197 13.12 12.72 -15.88
N ALA A 198 12.67 11.47 -15.99
CA ALA A 198 11.42 11.10 -16.64
C ALA A 198 10.42 10.62 -15.60
N TRP A 199 9.25 11.21 -15.58
CA TRP A 199 8.14 10.77 -14.74
C TRP A 199 7.11 10.01 -15.58
N VAL A 200 7.01 8.70 -15.35
CA VAL A 200 6.20 7.78 -16.16
C VAL A 200 4.94 7.41 -15.38
N VAL A 201 3.77 7.76 -15.92
CA VAL A 201 2.47 7.50 -15.32
C VAL A 201 1.52 6.84 -16.31
N ARG A 202 0.74 5.87 -15.82
CA ARG A 202 -0.26 5.15 -16.65
C ARG A 202 -1.53 5.95 -16.91
N GLY A 203 -1.83 6.92 -16.04
CA GLY A 203 -3.01 7.79 -16.17
C GLY A 203 -2.80 8.95 -17.13
N THR A 204 -3.89 9.57 -17.54
CA THR A 204 -3.88 10.76 -18.38
C THR A 204 -3.70 12.04 -17.58
N ASP A 205 -4.21 12.06 -16.35
CA ASP A 205 -4.24 13.21 -15.46
C ASP A 205 -3.43 12.95 -14.17
N GLN A 206 -2.72 13.96 -13.70
CA GLN A 206 -1.91 13.95 -12.50
C GLN A 206 -2.53 14.74 -11.34
N ALA A 207 -3.78 15.19 -11.47
CA ALA A 207 -4.45 16.00 -10.43
C ALA A 207 -4.43 15.31 -9.06
N ARG A 208 -4.64 13.98 -9.02
CA ARG A 208 -4.54 13.20 -7.77
C ARG A 208 -3.14 13.21 -7.15
N THR A 209 -2.09 13.22 -7.98
CA THR A 209 -0.70 13.25 -7.50
C THR A 209 -0.34 14.63 -6.93
N TYR A 210 -0.89 15.68 -7.52
CA TYR A 210 -0.71 17.05 -7.02
C TYR A 210 -1.53 17.33 -5.75
N GLY A 211 -2.56 16.51 -5.46
CA GLY A 211 -3.36 16.59 -4.24
C GLY A 211 -4.16 17.87 -4.09
N GLY A 212 -4.64 18.13 -2.87
CA GLY A 212 -5.47 19.28 -2.53
C GLY A 212 -4.74 20.62 -2.41
N GLY A 213 -3.41 20.66 -2.55
CA GLY A 213 -2.63 21.89 -2.38
C GLY A 213 -2.85 22.53 -1.00
N GLU A 214 -3.19 23.83 -0.97
CA GLU A 214 -3.45 24.58 0.26
C GLU A 214 -4.75 24.12 1.00
N ALA A 215 -5.65 23.41 0.31
CA ALA A 215 -6.85 22.84 0.90
C ALA A 215 -6.61 21.47 1.56
N ASP A 216 -5.39 20.95 1.53
CA ASP A 216 -5.04 19.71 2.20
C ASP A 216 -4.78 19.98 3.70
N GLU A 217 -5.52 19.33 4.58
CA GLU A 217 -5.40 19.51 6.04
C GLU A 217 -4.12 18.93 6.65
N LEU A 218 -3.38 18.14 5.88
CA LEU A 218 -1.97 17.88 6.15
C LEU A 218 -1.12 18.83 5.28
N PRO A 219 -0.70 20.00 5.80
CA PRO A 219 -0.02 21.01 4.99
C PRO A 219 1.24 20.50 4.29
N ALA A 220 1.95 19.57 4.92
CA ALA A 220 3.14 18.95 4.35
C ALA A 220 2.81 18.10 3.12
N ARG A 221 1.66 17.40 3.10
CA ARG A 221 1.20 16.62 1.96
C ARG A 221 0.76 17.52 0.82
N GLY A 222 0.00 18.57 1.11
CA GLY A 222 -0.40 19.58 0.11
C GLY A 222 0.81 20.29 -0.50
N ALA A 223 1.79 20.66 0.32
CA ALA A 223 3.03 21.28 -0.14
C ALA A 223 3.86 20.35 -1.06
N LEU A 224 3.87 19.04 -0.79
CA LEU A 224 4.55 18.06 -1.64
C LEU A 224 4.01 18.12 -3.07
N GLY A 225 2.68 18.05 -3.22
CA GLY A 225 2.03 18.08 -4.52
C GLY A 225 2.23 19.40 -5.26
N SER A 226 2.13 20.54 -4.55
CA SER A 226 2.36 21.88 -5.13
C SER A 226 3.79 22.03 -5.64
N ARG A 227 4.80 21.59 -4.87
CA ARG A 227 6.21 21.60 -5.29
C ARG A 227 6.46 20.70 -6.50
N LEU A 228 5.86 19.50 -6.55
CA LEU A 228 5.96 18.61 -7.70
C LEU A 228 5.35 19.26 -8.95
N LYS A 229 4.18 19.89 -8.83
CA LYS A 229 3.55 20.61 -9.94
C LYS A 229 4.47 21.71 -10.49
N GLN A 230 5.08 22.51 -9.62
CA GLN A 230 6.05 23.54 -10.01
C GLN A 230 7.28 22.94 -10.70
N LEU A 231 7.80 21.81 -10.19
CA LEU A 231 8.95 21.13 -10.77
C LEU A 231 8.65 20.64 -12.19
N VAL A 232 7.48 20.05 -12.43
CA VAL A 232 7.03 19.64 -13.77
C VAL A 232 6.83 20.84 -14.69
N GLN A 233 6.16 21.89 -14.22
CA GLN A 233 5.93 23.12 -15.00
C GLN A 233 7.22 23.86 -15.39
N SER A 234 8.28 23.71 -14.58
CA SER A 234 9.58 24.28 -14.91
C SER A 234 10.31 23.57 -16.07
N GLY A 235 9.78 22.45 -16.56
CA GLY A 235 10.39 21.67 -17.65
C GLY A 235 11.58 20.80 -17.21
N ARG A 236 11.90 20.75 -15.90
CA ARG A 236 13.01 19.93 -15.38
C ARG A 236 12.69 18.46 -15.27
N VAL A 237 11.41 18.09 -15.40
CA VAL A 237 10.93 16.71 -15.42
C VAL A 237 10.16 16.48 -16.72
N GLU A 238 10.57 15.48 -17.47
CA GLU A 238 9.82 14.99 -18.62
C GLU A 238 8.63 14.16 -18.12
N LEU A 239 7.42 14.70 -18.24
CA LEU A 239 6.20 13.98 -17.89
C LEU A 239 5.75 13.09 -19.05
N VAL A 240 5.72 11.79 -18.83
CA VAL A 240 5.25 10.77 -19.78
C VAL A 240 3.95 10.15 -19.27
N SER A 241 2.83 10.76 -19.62
CA SER A 241 1.49 10.31 -19.24
C SER A 241 0.91 9.27 -20.22
N SER A 242 -0.16 8.58 -19.81
CA SER A 242 -0.81 7.51 -20.60
C SER A 242 0.17 6.45 -21.06
N PHE A 243 1.15 6.10 -20.22
CA PHE A 243 2.21 5.16 -20.55
C PHE A 243 2.03 3.86 -19.76
N ARG A 244 1.31 2.91 -20.35
CA ARG A 244 1.06 1.59 -19.76
C ARG A 244 2.18 0.65 -20.20
N ILE A 245 3.16 0.43 -19.31
CA ILE A 245 4.34 -0.38 -19.59
C ILE A 245 3.91 -1.82 -19.93
N GLU A 246 4.30 -2.30 -21.11
CA GLU A 246 4.06 -3.65 -21.61
C GLU A 246 5.32 -4.52 -21.54
N SER A 247 6.48 -3.92 -21.79
CA SER A 247 7.77 -4.59 -21.72
C SER A 247 8.86 -3.65 -21.23
N ALA A 248 9.89 -4.25 -20.65
CA ALA A 248 11.08 -3.57 -20.19
C ALA A 248 12.30 -4.44 -20.58
N SER A 249 13.36 -3.84 -21.09
CA SER A 249 14.56 -4.57 -21.54
C SER A 249 15.80 -3.70 -21.41
N LEU A 250 16.97 -4.33 -21.28
CA LEU A 250 18.24 -3.63 -21.28
C LEU A 250 18.74 -3.48 -22.72
N LYS A 251 18.97 -2.25 -23.15
CA LYS A 251 19.52 -1.91 -24.46
C LYS A 251 20.66 -0.90 -24.33
N ASN A 252 21.82 -1.22 -24.84
CA ASN A 252 23.01 -0.35 -24.80
C ASN A 252 23.33 0.18 -23.38
N GLY A 253 23.11 -0.66 -22.34
CA GLY A 253 23.34 -0.30 -20.94
C GLY A 253 22.25 0.52 -20.27
N GLN A 254 21.15 0.85 -20.97
CA GLN A 254 19.99 1.55 -20.44
C GLN A 254 18.75 0.67 -20.45
N VAL A 255 17.87 0.88 -19.51
CA VAL A 255 16.52 0.27 -19.49
C VAL A 255 15.66 0.99 -20.53
N GLU A 256 15.09 0.22 -21.44
CA GLU A 256 14.03 0.69 -22.35
C GLU A 256 12.68 0.18 -21.85
N LEU A 257 11.79 1.09 -21.49
CA LEU A 257 10.38 0.84 -21.18
C LEU A 257 9.54 1.06 -22.45
N VAL A 258 8.62 0.15 -22.74
CA VAL A 258 7.80 0.17 -23.97
C VAL A 258 6.31 0.15 -23.62
N ALA A 259 5.54 1.02 -24.30
CA ALA A 259 4.07 1.05 -24.26
C ALA A 259 3.57 1.32 -25.72
N GLY A 260 3.13 0.28 -26.40
CA GLY A 260 2.83 0.33 -27.84
C GLY A 260 4.04 0.75 -28.63
N GLU A 261 3.93 1.83 -29.40
CA GLU A 261 5.03 2.41 -30.18
C GLU A 261 5.93 3.36 -29.38
N ARG A 262 5.49 3.79 -28.19
CA ARG A 262 6.22 4.75 -27.34
C ARG A 262 7.30 4.06 -26.52
N ARG A 263 8.41 4.77 -26.32
CA ARG A 263 9.57 4.29 -25.58
C ARG A 263 10.07 5.35 -24.60
N VAL A 264 10.55 4.90 -23.44
CA VAL A 264 11.29 5.69 -22.47
C VAL A 264 12.55 4.95 -22.14
N THR A 265 13.71 5.59 -22.24
CA THR A 265 15.00 5.01 -21.84
C THR A 265 15.49 5.69 -20.58
N ALA A 266 16.18 4.94 -19.71
CA ALA A 266 16.79 5.46 -18.49
C ALA A 266 17.94 4.56 -18.03
N ASP A 267 18.91 5.14 -17.32
CA ASP A 267 20.00 4.37 -16.69
C ASP A 267 19.49 3.59 -15.47
N THR A 268 18.50 4.17 -14.78
CA THR A 268 17.86 3.57 -13.59
C THR A 268 16.36 3.82 -13.64
N VAL A 269 15.60 2.82 -13.22
CA VAL A 269 14.14 2.92 -13.02
C VAL A 269 13.82 2.85 -11.52
N VAL A 270 13.08 3.82 -11.02
CA VAL A 270 12.52 3.79 -9.65
C VAL A 270 11.10 3.28 -9.71
N ASN A 271 10.86 2.11 -9.12
CA ASN A 271 9.53 1.52 -9.04
C ASN A 271 8.75 2.10 -7.86
N SER A 272 7.95 3.13 -8.13
CA SER A 272 7.05 3.79 -7.18
C SER A 272 5.57 3.48 -7.46
N THR A 273 5.28 2.28 -7.98
CA THR A 273 3.92 1.85 -8.35
C THR A 273 3.05 1.45 -7.15
N GLY A 274 3.60 1.52 -5.93
CA GLY A 274 2.94 1.15 -4.69
C GLY A 274 3.25 -0.28 -4.25
N PHE A 275 2.45 -0.78 -3.30
CA PHE A 275 2.67 -2.06 -2.64
C PHE A 275 1.38 -2.85 -2.57
N ARG A 276 1.50 -4.14 -2.22
CA ARG A 276 0.36 -5.03 -1.99
C ARG A 276 0.59 -5.89 -0.75
N PRO A 277 -0.46 -6.34 -0.06
CA PRO A 277 -0.30 -7.24 1.08
C PRO A 277 0.24 -8.60 0.61
N ASP A 278 1.08 -9.21 1.43
CA ASP A 278 1.52 -10.58 1.24
C ASP A 278 0.72 -11.53 2.12
N HIS A 279 -0.16 -12.32 1.50
CA HIS A 279 -0.96 -13.34 2.18
C HIS A 279 -0.41 -14.75 1.99
N ASP A 280 0.72 -14.93 1.31
CA ASP A 280 1.28 -16.24 1.01
C ASP A 280 1.67 -17.00 2.29
N ILE A 281 2.19 -16.28 3.32
CA ILE A 281 2.53 -16.86 4.62
C ILE A 281 1.34 -17.41 5.41
N VAL A 282 0.13 -17.02 5.08
CA VAL A 282 -1.14 -17.41 5.72
C VAL A 282 -2.07 -18.15 4.76
N ALA A 283 -1.53 -18.74 3.68
CA ALA A 283 -2.31 -19.41 2.63
C ALA A 283 -3.19 -20.56 3.16
N GLU A 284 -2.79 -21.20 4.27
CA GLU A 284 -3.54 -22.27 4.92
C GLU A 284 -4.59 -21.78 5.93
N LEU A 285 -4.71 -20.47 6.14
CA LEU A 285 -5.78 -19.88 6.95
C LEU A 285 -7.02 -19.57 6.10
N ARG A 286 -8.16 -19.53 6.76
CA ARG A 286 -9.46 -19.23 6.12
C ARG A 286 -9.73 -17.74 6.19
N LEU A 287 -9.16 -17.00 5.24
CA LEU A 287 -9.36 -15.56 5.15
C LEU A 287 -10.58 -15.22 4.31
N ASP A 288 -11.34 -14.20 4.73
CA ASP A 288 -12.38 -13.58 3.91
C ASP A 288 -11.85 -12.24 3.38
N LEU A 289 -11.17 -12.30 2.24
CA LEU A 289 -10.58 -11.16 1.58
C LEU A 289 -11.46 -10.62 0.46
N ASP A 290 -11.54 -9.31 0.38
CA ASP A 290 -12.07 -8.62 -0.80
C ASP A 290 -11.15 -8.87 -2.01
N PRO A 291 -11.70 -9.34 -3.14
CA PRO A 291 -10.87 -9.73 -4.29
C PRO A 291 -10.21 -8.54 -5.01
N ILE A 292 -10.67 -7.31 -4.78
CA ILE A 292 -10.16 -6.08 -5.40
C ILE A 292 -9.06 -5.48 -4.55
N LEU A 293 -9.36 -5.22 -3.27
CA LEU A 293 -8.43 -4.54 -2.37
C LEU A 293 -7.48 -5.50 -1.66
N GLY A 294 -7.89 -6.73 -1.37
CA GLY A 294 -7.10 -7.67 -0.57
C GLY A 294 -7.12 -7.36 0.94
N SER A 295 -8.00 -6.46 1.39
CA SER A 295 -8.41 -6.26 2.78
C SER A 295 -9.48 -7.28 3.18
N THR A 296 -9.92 -7.27 4.45
CA THR A 296 -11.12 -8.02 4.81
C THR A 296 -12.32 -7.50 4.03
N ARG A 297 -13.29 -8.36 3.73
CA ARG A 297 -14.51 -7.99 3.01
C ARG A 297 -15.32 -6.95 3.77
N ALA A 298 -15.32 -7.00 5.10
CA ALA A 298 -16.03 -6.02 5.94
C ALA A 298 -15.36 -4.64 5.92
N LEU A 299 -14.03 -4.59 5.87
CA LEU A 299 -13.28 -3.33 5.82
C LEU A 299 -13.27 -2.70 4.42
N ALA A 300 -13.27 -3.50 3.35
CA ALA A 300 -13.11 -3.02 1.98
C ALA A 300 -14.00 -1.83 1.60
N PRO A 301 -15.34 -1.84 1.85
CA PRO A 301 -16.21 -0.71 1.48
C PRO A 301 -15.90 0.57 2.26
N LEU A 302 -15.30 0.47 3.45
CA LEU A 302 -14.96 1.61 4.29
C LEU A 302 -13.68 2.32 3.84
N ILE A 303 -12.80 1.64 3.10
CA ILE A 303 -11.49 2.14 2.68
C ILE A 303 -11.32 2.24 1.17
N ASP A 304 -12.37 1.95 0.39
CA ASP A 304 -12.32 1.98 -1.07
C ASP A 304 -11.88 3.37 -1.57
N PRO A 305 -10.72 3.49 -2.24
CA PRO A 305 -10.19 4.77 -2.70
C PRO A 305 -11.04 5.42 -3.82
N ASN A 306 -12.02 4.69 -4.36
CA ASN A 306 -12.99 5.24 -5.30
C ASN A 306 -14.17 5.94 -4.58
N GLN A 307 -14.37 5.66 -3.29
CA GLN A 307 -15.47 6.19 -2.48
C GLN A 307 -14.98 7.08 -1.33
N HIS A 308 -13.78 6.79 -0.79
CA HIS A 308 -13.23 7.43 0.39
C HIS A 308 -11.86 8.06 0.14
N SER A 309 -11.61 9.18 0.80
CA SER A 309 -10.28 9.77 0.96
C SER A 309 -9.68 9.40 2.31
N CYS A 310 -8.41 9.70 2.54
CA CYS A 310 -7.75 9.42 3.83
C CYS A 310 -8.49 10.00 5.04
N GLY A 311 -9.23 11.11 4.87
CA GLY A 311 -9.93 11.78 5.96
C GLY A 311 -11.40 11.41 6.12
N THR A 312 -11.94 10.62 5.20
CA THR A 312 -13.33 10.20 5.25
C THR A 312 -13.48 8.71 5.60
N VAL A 313 -12.38 8.03 5.87
CA VAL A 313 -12.40 6.63 6.32
C VAL A 313 -12.98 6.59 7.73
N PRO A 314 -14.12 5.90 7.95
CA PRO A 314 -14.70 5.80 9.29
C PRO A 314 -13.80 4.96 10.21
N PRO A 315 -13.85 5.18 11.54
CA PRO A 315 -13.19 4.32 12.49
C PRO A 315 -13.60 2.87 12.32
N HIS A 316 -12.65 1.95 12.45
CA HIS A 316 -12.87 0.51 12.32
C HIS A 316 -11.90 -0.25 13.21
N GLY A 317 -12.29 -1.43 13.65
CA GLY A 317 -11.56 -2.22 14.62
C GLY A 317 -11.76 -3.72 14.42
N VAL A 318 -11.87 -4.44 15.52
CA VAL A 318 -11.91 -5.91 15.55
C VAL A 318 -13.01 -6.50 14.69
N ASP A 319 -14.18 -5.87 14.62
CA ASP A 319 -15.33 -6.40 13.87
C ASP A 319 -15.07 -6.38 12.35
N GLU A 320 -14.47 -5.29 11.83
CA GLU A 320 -14.13 -5.15 10.41
C GLU A 320 -12.85 -5.93 10.03
N LEU A 321 -11.99 -6.21 11.00
CA LEU A 321 -10.73 -6.95 10.77
C LEU A 321 -10.89 -8.46 10.94
N ALA A 322 -12.05 -8.95 11.37
CA ALA A 322 -12.30 -10.35 11.62
C ALA A 322 -12.32 -11.19 10.35
N HIS A 323 -11.80 -12.40 10.47
CA HIS A 323 -11.84 -13.45 9.43
C HIS A 323 -12.64 -14.67 9.93
N PRO A 324 -13.09 -15.57 9.02
CA PRO A 324 -13.60 -16.88 9.42
C PRO A 324 -12.60 -17.76 10.18
N GLU A 325 -11.35 -17.33 10.26
CA GLU A 325 -10.28 -17.94 11.06
C GLU A 325 -10.19 -17.22 12.42
N PRO A 326 -10.82 -17.74 13.52
CA PRO A 326 -10.83 -17.04 14.80
C PRO A 326 -9.43 -16.86 15.38
N GLY A 327 -9.15 -15.66 15.90
CA GLY A 327 -7.86 -15.34 16.52
C GLY A 327 -6.75 -14.93 15.57
N TYR A 328 -7.00 -14.86 14.25
CA TYR A 328 -6.09 -14.25 13.30
C TYR A 328 -6.61 -12.87 12.87
N TYR A 329 -5.73 -11.87 12.91
CA TYR A 329 -6.03 -10.52 12.47
C TYR A 329 -4.83 -9.93 11.71
N ALA A 330 -5.08 -9.30 10.58
CA ALA A 330 -4.12 -8.41 9.94
C ALA A 330 -4.40 -6.97 10.38
N VAL A 331 -3.35 -6.24 10.81
CA VAL A 331 -3.47 -4.84 11.25
C VAL A 331 -2.48 -3.94 10.51
N GLY A 332 -2.65 -2.63 10.66
CA GLY A 332 -1.76 -1.65 10.03
C GLY A 332 -1.93 -1.61 8.52
N ALA A 333 -0.89 -1.19 7.80
CA ALA A 333 -0.92 -1.04 6.35
C ALA A 333 -1.33 -2.33 5.60
N LYS A 334 -1.06 -3.50 6.18
CA LYS A 334 -1.46 -4.79 5.59
C LYS A 334 -2.97 -4.95 5.52
N SER A 335 -3.70 -4.54 6.57
CA SER A 335 -5.16 -4.63 6.62
C SER A 335 -5.85 -3.81 5.53
N TYR A 336 -5.21 -2.72 5.09
CA TYR A 336 -5.72 -1.87 4.01
C TYR A 336 -5.55 -2.45 2.61
N GLY A 337 -4.80 -3.54 2.49
CA GLY A 337 -4.61 -4.18 1.20
C GLY A 337 -3.91 -3.26 0.20
N ARG A 338 -4.63 -2.91 -0.87
CA ARG A 338 -4.15 -2.00 -1.93
C ARG A 338 -4.66 -0.56 -1.76
N ALA A 339 -5.46 -0.28 -0.75
CA ALA A 339 -5.96 1.07 -0.49
C ALA A 339 -4.83 1.97 0.06
N PRO A 340 -4.60 3.16 -0.53
CA PRO A 340 -3.48 4.03 -0.13
C PRO A 340 -3.83 4.96 1.04
N THR A 341 -5.00 4.80 1.66
CA THR A 341 -5.59 5.73 2.62
C THR A 341 -5.20 5.47 4.08
N PHE A 342 -4.20 4.61 4.33
CA PHE A 342 -3.75 4.24 5.66
C PHE A 342 -2.99 5.36 6.38
N LEU A 343 -3.29 5.54 7.68
CA LEU A 343 -2.57 6.41 8.61
C LEU A 343 -2.06 5.60 9.82
N LEU A 344 -0.93 6.00 10.43
CA LEU A 344 -0.37 5.30 11.60
C LEU A 344 -1.35 5.27 12.78
N ALA A 345 -2.01 6.38 13.06
CA ALA A 345 -3.03 6.45 14.13
C ALA A 345 -4.15 5.42 13.95
N THR A 346 -4.60 5.18 12.72
CA THR A 346 -5.57 4.11 12.42
C THR A 346 -5.01 2.74 12.75
N GLY A 347 -3.73 2.49 12.46
CA GLY A 347 -3.08 1.23 12.80
C GLY A 347 -2.98 0.99 14.31
N TYR A 348 -2.75 2.05 15.09
CA TYR A 348 -2.75 1.98 16.55
C TYR A 348 -4.13 1.63 17.10
N GLU A 349 -5.18 2.26 16.57
CA GLU A 349 -6.56 1.94 16.96
C GLU A 349 -6.96 0.51 16.59
N GLN A 350 -6.58 0.02 15.42
CA GLN A 350 -6.78 -1.37 15.02
C GLN A 350 -6.11 -2.33 16.03
N ALA A 351 -4.85 -2.08 16.35
CA ALA A 351 -4.10 -2.90 17.30
C ALA A 351 -4.73 -2.88 18.71
N ARG A 352 -5.14 -1.69 19.18
CA ARG A 352 -5.83 -1.51 20.48
C ARG A 352 -7.13 -2.32 20.52
N SER A 353 -7.98 -2.17 19.50
CA SER A 353 -9.28 -2.83 19.39
C SER A 353 -9.13 -4.36 19.36
N VAL A 354 -8.23 -4.89 18.51
CA VAL A 354 -7.95 -6.33 18.42
C VAL A 354 -7.40 -6.89 19.73
N VAL A 355 -6.46 -6.21 20.39
CA VAL A 355 -5.88 -6.66 21.65
C VAL A 355 -6.90 -6.67 22.77
N ALA A 356 -7.79 -5.67 22.85
CA ALA A 356 -8.88 -5.64 23.82
C ALA A 356 -9.84 -6.83 23.63
N ALA A 357 -10.22 -7.15 22.39
CA ALA A 357 -11.05 -8.31 22.08
C ALA A 357 -10.38 -9.63 22.45
N LEU A 358 -9.10 -9.80 22.13
CA LEU A 358 -8.32 -10.99 22.52
C LEU A 358 -8.16 -11.13 24.03
N ALA A 359 -8.21 -10.03 24.77
CA ALA A 359 -8.25 -10.02 26.24
C ALA A 359 -9.65 -10.33 26.81
N GLY A 360 -10.68 -10.43 25.97
CA GLY A 360 -12.07 -10.65 26.37
C GLY A 360 -12.84 -9.38 26.70
N ASP A 361 -12.24 -8.21 26.58
CA ASP A 361 -12.87 -6.91 26.83
C ASP A 361 -13.48 -6.36 25.53
N TRP A 362 -14.64 -6.90 25.16
CA TRP A 362 -15.36 -6.50 23.96
C TRP A 362 -15.94 -5.09 24.02
N ALA A 363 -16.19 -4.57 25.23
CA ALA A 363 -16.63 -3.19 25.41
C ALA A 363 -15.52 -2.22 25.00
N ALA A 364 -14.33 -2.42 25.55
CA ALA A 364 -13.14 -1.63 25.18
C ALA A 364 -12.73 -1.85 23.71
N ALA A 365 -12.92 -3.05 23.15
CA ALA A 365 -12.59 -3.34 21.76
C ALA A 365 -13.41 -2.47 20.78
N ARG A 366 -14.66 -2.18 21.10
CA ARG A 366 -15.60 -1.40 20.28
C ARG A 366 -15.68 0.08 20.64
N ASP A 367 -15.03 0.47 21.73
CA ASP A 367 -14.91 1.88 22.14
C ASP A 367 -13.80 2.54 21.30
N VAL A 368 -14.22 3.39 20.34
CA VAL A 368 -13.29 4.04 19.43
C VAL A 368 -12.51 5.14 20.16
N GLN A 369 -11.18 5.03 20.14
CA GLN A 369 -10.25 6.00 20.74
C GLN A 369 -9.37 6.70 19.68
N LEU A 370 -9.82 6.73 18.43
CA LEU A 370 -9.10 7.29 17.32
C LEU A 370 -9.25 8.81 17.28
N ASP A 371 -8.13 9.53 17.46
CA ASP A 371 -8.01 10.96 17.23
C ASP A 371 -7.26 11.15 15.89
N LEU A 372 -8.03 11.45 14.84
CA LEU A 372 -7.49 11.75 13.52
C LEU A 372 -7.52 13.26 13.29
N PRO A 373 -6.53 13.80 12.54
CA PRO A 373 -6.70 15.11 11.96
C PRO A 373 -7.98 15.10 11.12
N GLU A 374 -8.81 16.11 11.23
CA GLU A 374 -9.91 16.33 10.28
C GLU A 374 -9.28 16.51 8.90
N THR A 375 -9.06 15.41 8.18
CA THR A 375 -8.42 15.45 6.88
C THR A 375 -9.46 15.84 5.84
N GLY A 376 -9.54 17.14 5.50
CA GLY A 376 -10.28 17.63 4.34
C GLY A 376 -9.73 17.07 3.04
N VAL A 377 -10.61 16.75 2.19
CA VAL A 377 -10.54 16.59 0.73
C VAL A 377 -9.20 16.16 0.13
N CYS A 378 -8.83 14.89 0.27
CA CYS A 378 -8.26 14.20 -0.88
C CYS A 378 -9.37 14.23 -1.96
N SER A 379 -9.12 14.86 -3.10
CA SER A 379 -10.09 15.01 -4.19
C SER A 379 -10.58 13.65 -4.72
N SER A 380 -11.51 13.02 -4.00
CA SER A 380 -12.16 11.78 -4.40
C SER A 380 -13.25 11.99 -5.46
N ASN A 381 -13.55 13.23 -5.82
CA ASN A 381 -14.59 13.57 -6.80
C ASN A 381 -14.12 13.57 -8.26
N LEU A 382 -12.90 13.12 -8.56
CA LEU A 382 -12.51 12.85 -9.92
C LEU A 382 -12.90 11.40 -10.25
N ALA A 383 -14.18 11.23 -10.61
CA ALA A 383 -14.65 10.03 -11.28
C ALA A 383 -13.69 9.66 -12.42
N TYR A 384 -13.50 8.38 -12.66
CA TYR A 384 -12.96 7.88 -13.94
C TYR A 384 -13.95 8.25 -15.05
N GLY A 385 -13.97 9.53 -15.42
CA GLY A 385 -14.74 10.04 -16.53
C GLY A 385 -13.83 10.13 -17.74
N ASP A 386 -14.09 9.29 -18.72
CA ASP A 386 -13.76 9.55 -20.10
C ASP A 386 -14.41 10.89 -20.47
N SER A 387 -13.61 11.95 -20.61
CA SER A 387 -14.12 13.25 -21.01
C SER A 387 -14.27 13.28 -22.53
N SER A 388 -15.48 13.01 -22.98
CA SER A 388 -15.94 13.58 -24.26
C SER A 388 -17.37 14.10 -24.07
N ASP A 389 -17.49 15.39 -24.35
CA ASP A 389 -18.68 16.22 -24.58
C ASP A 389 -19.21 17.05 -23.40
N GLU A 390 -18.82 18.32 -23.49
CA GLU A 390 -19.63 19.46 -23.02
C GLU A 390 -20.91 19.57 -23.84
N THR A 391 -22.07 19.48 -23.22
CA THR A 391 -23.19 20.38 -23.54
C THR A 391 -24.14 20.47 -22.35
N ALA A 392 -24.49 21.70 -22.03
CA ALA A 392 -25.35 22.11 -20.93
C ALA A 392 -26.82 21.69 -21.13
N GLY A 393 -27.49 21.42 -20.03
CA GLY A 393 -28.95 21.63 -19.96
C GLY A 393 -29.76 20.60 -19.18
N GLY A 394 -30.28 21.00 -18.02
CA GLY A 394 -31.66 20.71 -17.66
C GLY A 394 -31.99 19.48 -16.82
N CYS A 395 -32.46 19.82 -15.65
CA CYS A 395 -33.24 19.10 -14.64
C CYS A 395 -34.10 17.89 -15.04
N CYS A 396 -34.27 17.07 -14.00
CA CYS A 396 -35.40 16.18 -13.63
C CYS A 396 -35.11 14.69 -13.67
N GLY A 397 -35.33 14.09 -12.49
CA GLY A 397 -35.06 12.72 -12.13
C GLY A 397 -35.88 11.67 -12.86
N SER A 398 -35.31 10.50 -12.91
CA SER A 398 -36.05 9.23 -13.00
C SER A 398 -35.25 8.15 -12.31
N ALA A 399 -35.93 7.36 -11.49
CA ALA A 399 -35.39 6.23 -10.75
C ALA A 399 -34.86 5.12 -11.68
N PRO A 400 -33.84 4.34 -11.28
CA PRO A 400 -33.35 3.23 -12.07
C PRO A 400 -34.37 2.09 -12.10
N GLN A 401 -34.73 1.63 -13.30
CA GLN A 401 -35.49 0.41 -13.51
C GLN A 401 -34.62 -0.81 -13.25
N ALA A 402 -35.15 -1.74 -12.47
CA ALA A 402 -34.54 -3.04 -12.23
C ALA A 402 -34.50 -3.87 -13.52
N VAL A 403 -33.32 -4.39 -13.86
CA VAL A 403 -33.14 -5.37 -14.92
C VAL A 403 -33.38 -6.75 -14.34
N GLU A 404 -34.44 -7.41 -14.78
CA GLU A 404 -34.72 -8.83 -14.46
C GLU A 404 -33.66 -9.72 -15.14
N VAL A 405 -32.87 -10.41 -14.32
CA VAL A 405 -31.98 -11.46 -14.80
C VAL A 405 -32.74 -12.78 -14.78
N THR A 406 -33.11 -13.28 -15.95
CA THR A 406 -33.68 -14.62 -16.13
C THR A 406 -32.58 -15.68 -15.92
N THR A 407 -32.72 -16.45 -14.85
CA THR A 407 -31.87 -17.63 -14.57
C THR A 407 -32.29 -18.80 -15.44
N GLY A 408 -31.50 -19.11 -16.47
CA GLY A 408 -31.63 -20.38 -17.22
C GLY A 408 -30.93 -21.49 -16.42
N ARG A 409 -31.71 -22.51 -16.02
CA ARG A 409 -31.20 -23.78 -15.46
C ARG A 409 -30.57 -24.61 -16.57
N GLY A 410 -29.26 -24.84 -16.52
CA GLY A 410 -28.55 -25.84 -17.31
C GLY A 410 -27.77 -26.77 -16.39
N LEU A 411 -28.17 -28.04 -16.35
CA LEU A 411 -27.42 -29.15 -15.73
C LEU A 411 -26.16 -29.41 -16.57
N ALA A 412 -24.98 -29.26 -15.98
CA ALA A 412 -23.74 -29.73 -16.58
C ALA A 412 -23.23 -30.95 -15.82
N THR A 413 -23.25 -32.09 -16.49
CA THR A 413 -22.49 -33.27 -16.12
C THR A 413 -21.05 -33.12 -16.58
N GLY A 414 -20.09 -33.36 -15.67
CA GLY A 414 -18.69 -33.19 -15.96
C GLY A 414 -18.10 -34.22 -16.91
N ILE A 415 -17.20 -33.77 -17.78
CA ILE A 415 -16.14 -34.57 -18.41
C ILE A 415 -14.87 -33.74 -18.47
N SER A 416 -13.78 -34.33 -17.99
CA SER A 416 -12.43 -33.81 -18.05
C SER A 416 -11.89 -33.84 -19.49
N GLY A 417 -11.22 -32.78 -19.92
CA GLY A 417 -10.46 -32.75 -21.16
C GLY A 417 -10.28 -31.32 -21.68
N GLY A 418 -9.08 -30.79 -21.54
CA GLY A 418 -8.77 -29.41 -21.91
C GLY A 418 -8.85 -29.14 -23.40
N LEU A 419 -9.37 -28.01 -23.75
CA LEU A 419 -8.97 -27.16 -24.88
C LEU A 419 -9.47 -25.73 -24.62
N LEU A 420 -8.56 -24.79 -24.55
CA LEU A 420 -8.89 -23.36 -24.60
C LEU A 420 -9.36 -23.04 -26.04
N THR A 421 -10.63 -22.77 -26.20
CA THR A 421 -11.16 -22.24 -27.44
C THR A 421 -11.11 -20.72 -27.36
N VAL A 422 -10.31 -20.09 -28.21
CA VAL A 422 -10.30 -18.65 -28.43
C VAL A 422 -11.58 -18.29 -29.16
N ILE A 423 -12.44 -17.46 -28.57
CA ILE A 423 -13.64 -16.96 -29.22
C ILE A 423 -13.22 -15.75 -30.07
N ASP A 424 -13.39 -15.84 -31.40
CA ASP A 424 -13.22 -14.74 -32.34
C ASP A 424 -14.22 -13.62 -32.06
N GLN A 425 -13.78 -12.38 -32.24
CA GLN A 425 -14.61 -11.18 -32.11
C GLN A 425 -15.70 -11.15 -33.19
N PRO A 426 -16.91 -10.68 -32.88
CA PRO A 426 -17.94 -10.51 -33.91
C PRO A 426 -17.60 -9.31 -34.82
N THR A 427 -17.53 -9.56 -36.11
CA THR A 427 -17.49 -8.57 -37.16
C THR A 427 -18.78 -7.75 -37.20
N THR A 428 -18.69 -6.46 -37.02
CA THR A 428 -19.80 -5.53 -37.21
C THR A 428 -20.15 -5.43 -38.71
N THR A 429 -21.28 -5.99 -39.10
CA THR A 429 -21.93 -5.69 -40.35
C THR A 429 -22.73 -4.39 -40.22
N GLN A 430 -22.32 -3.37 -40.96
CA GLN A 430 -23.14 -2.19 -41.20
C GLN A 430 -24.37 -2.60 -42.03
N SER A 431 -25.57 -2.37 -41.52
CA SER A 431 -26.76 -2.32 -42.32
C SER A 431 -27.19 -0.88 -42.51
N SER A 432 -27.08 -0.42 -43.75
CA SER A 432 -27.75 0.78 -44.24
C SER A 432 -29.26 0.55 -44.23
N CYS A 433 -30.04 1.44 -43.65
CA CYS A 433 -31.46 1.58 -43.95
C CYS A 433 -31.73 3.04 -44.35
N CYS A 434 -32.04 3.26 -45.60
CA CYS A 434 -32.85 4.38 -46.09
C CYS A 434 -34.34 4.04 -45.82
N GLY A 435 -35.09 5.07 -45.43
CA GLY A 435 -36.54 5.01 -45.33
C GLY A 435 -37.04 6.05 -44.31
#